data_5037f7f7d1341197e4ffd8dad4f8fed8
#
_entry.id   5037f7f7d1341197e4ffd8dad4f8fed8
#
_cell.length_a   1.000
_cell.length_b   1.000
_cell.length_c   1.000
_cell.angle_alpha   90.00
_cell.angle_beta   90.00
_cell.angle_gamma   90.00
#
_symmetry.space_group_name_H-M   'P 1'
#
loop_
_entity.id
_entity.type
_entity.pdbx_description
1 polymer ?
#
loop_
_entity_poly.entity_id
_entity_poly.type
_entity_poly.pdbx_seq_one_letter_code
_entity_poly.pdbx_strand_id
1 'polypeptide(L)'
;MQADPTAHLPQPQRDRLKHIELRLRFLGEVRRPDLIQRFGIQSAAASRDLALYKELAPENVDYESRGKRYLLGARFSPLFAVPSAQVLSWLTEQLGDATAPSSEALLPCLMPSRLSHPGLDTLACITRAIHMGQVLSIDYHSVSSGESSREIVPFALLDTGLRWHVRAFDRKSQTFRDFVLTRISKPTPKLGDEAARHERPEQDVQWTRIVELDLVPHPDQPHPEVTHMDYEMPGGVLRLKLRAAMAGYALRKWNVDCSPGHSLRGPEYRLWLKDHLALYSVETAVLAPGYPSNKGCAT
;
A
#
# COMPACT_ATOMS: atom_id res chain seq x y z
N MET A 1 19.54 -22.55 -10.05
CA MET A 1 18.13 -22.26 -9.71
C MET A 1 17.47 -23.60 -9.43
N GLN A 2 17.21 -23.96 -8.18
CA GLN A 2 16.47 -25.18 -7.87
C GLN A 2 15.02 -25.00 -8.34
N ALA A 3 14.47 -26.03 -8.99
CA ALA A 3 13.07 -26.01 -9.40
C ALA A 3 12.16 -25.89 -8.16
N ASP A 4 11.14 -25.05 -8.21
CA ASP A 4 10.12 -24.93 -7.14
C ASP A 4 9.42 -26.28 -6.94
N PRO A 5 9.63 -26.98 -5.82
CA PRO A 5 9.07 -28.31 -5.58
C PRO A 5 7.54 -28.29 -5.48
N THR A 6 6.93 -27.12 -5.38
CA THR A 6 5.47 -26.94 -5.27
C THR A 6 4.81 -26.52 -6.58
N ALA A 7 5.56 -26.32 -7.65
CA ALA A 7 5.05 -25.79 -8.93
C ALA A 7 3.96 -26.67 -9.59
N HIS A 8 3.98 -27.97 -9.33
CA HIS A 8 3.02 -28.94 -9.87
C HIS A 8 1.69 -29.01 -9.07
N LEU A 9 1.63 -28.36 -7.89
CA LEU A 9 0.45 -28.43 -7.03
C LEU A 9 -0.60 -27.40 -7.44
N PRO A 10 -1.91 -27.71 -7.25
CA PRO A 10 -2.98 -26.73 -7.42
C PRO A 10 -2.81 -25.52 -6.51
N GLN A 11 -3.17 -24.33 -7.01
CA GLN A 11 -3.00 -23.07 -6.26
C GLN A 11 -3.61 -23.10 -4.84
N PRO A 12 -4.86 -23.64 -4.62
CA PRO A 12 -5.41 -23.71 -3.27
C PRO A 12 -4.57 -24.56 -2.31
N GLN A 13 -3.89 -25.60 -2.81
CA GLN A 13 -3.01 -26.44 -1.99
C GLN A 13 -1.68 -25.71 -1.70
N ARG A 14 -1.09 -25.03 -2.69
CA ARG A 14 0.10 -24.18 -2.48
C ARG A 14 -0.17 -23.12 -1.43
N ASP A 15 -1.33 -22.46 -1.45
CA ASP A 15 -1.71 -21.46 -0.46
C ASP A 15 -1.76 -22.02 0.96
N ARG A 16 -2.26 -23.25 1.12
CA ARG A 16 -2.30 -23.94 2.42
C ARG A 16 -0.89 -24.35 2.88
N LEU A 17 -0.03 -24.86 1.99
CA LEU A 17 1.36 -25.17 2.33
C LEU A 17 2.15 -23.90 2.71
N LYS A 18 1.93 -22.82 1.97
CA LYS A 18 2.50 -21.51 2.32
C LYS A 18 2.05 -21.02 3.70
N HIS A 19 0.78 -21.22 4.03
CA HIS A 19 0.26 -20.87 5.36
C HIS A 19 0.88 -21.73 6.47
N ILE A 20 1.09 -23.05 6.23
CA ILE A 20 1.82 -23.94 7.15
C ILE A 20 3.21 -23.38 7.42
N GLU A 21 3.94 -23.01 6.35
CA GLU A 21 5.29 -22.45 6.47
C GLU A 21 5.33 -21.13 7.24
N LEU A 22 4.39 -20.22 6.95
CA LEU A 22 4.29 -18.95 7.66
C LEU A 22 4.04 -19.15 9.16
N ARG A 23 3.14 -20.05 9.52
CA ARG A 23 2.88 -20.35 10.94
C ARG A 23 4.09 -20.96 11.62
N LEU A 24 4.76 -21.94 11.01
CA LEU A 24 5.97 -22.54 11.55
C LEU A 24 7.05 -21.47 11.74
N ARG A 25 7.35 -20.70 10.71
CA ARG A 25 8.45 -19.73 10.73
C ARG A 25 8.23 -18.57 11.70
N PHE A 26 7.01 -18.03 11.77
CA PHE A 26 6.73 -16.78 12.50
C PHE A 26 5.98 -16.97 13.81
N LEU A 27 5.33 -18.13 14.02
CA LEU A 27 4.61 -18.46 15.26
C LEU A 27 5.22 -19.67 15.98
N GLY A 28 6.19 -20.37 15.36
CA GLY A 28 6.88 -21.52 15.92
C GLY A 28 6.09 -22.83 15.85
N GLU A 29 4.80 -22.80 15.57
CA GLU A 29 3.97 -24.00 15.51
C GLU A 29 2.81 -23.89 14.51
N VAL A 30 2.32 -25.05 14.08
CA VAL A 30 1.06 -25.16 13.34
C VAL A 30 0.31 -26.43 13.77
N ARG A 31 -1.02 -26.31 13.84
CA ARG A 31 -1.92 -27.42 14.19
C ARG A 31 -2.97 -27.62 13.09
N ARG A 32 -3.54 -28.80 13.04
CA ARG A 32 -4.62 -29.12 12.10
C ARG A 32 -5.81 -28.15 12.19
N PRO A 33 -6.31 -27.77 13.39
CA PRO A 33 -7.38 -26.78 13.52
C PRO A 33 -7.08 -25.44 12.84
N ASP A 34 -5.83 -25.00 12.80
CA ASP A 34 -5.43 -23.73 12.18
C ASP A 34 -5.75 -23.69 10.68
N LEU A 35 -5.53 -24.82 9.97
CA LEU A 35 -5.86 -24.95 8.56
C LEU A 35 -7.37 -25.06 8.34
N ILE A 36 -8.05 -25.84 9.20
CA ILE A 36 -9.52 -26.01 9.14
C ILE A 36 -10.20 -24.66 9.30
N GLN A 37 -9.80 -23.90 10.31
CA GLN A 37 -10.37 -22.57 10.60
C GLN A 37 -10.08 -21.58 9.46
N ARG A 38 -8.84 -21.54 8.96
CA ARG A 38 -8.43 -20.57 7.94
C ARG A 38 -9.03 -20.84 6.56
N PHE A 39 -9.15 -22.12 6.16
CA PHE A 39 -9.50 -22.51 4.80
C PHE A 39 -10.86 -23.20 4.67
N GLY A 40 -11.56 -23.44 5.78
CA GLY A 40 -12.85 -24.16 5.76
C GLY A 40 -12.76 -25.60 5.26
N ILE A 41 -11.57 -26.23 5.35
CA ILE A 41 -11.34 -27.59 4.83
C ILE A 41 -11.63 -28.67 5.86
N GLN A 42 -11.85 -29.88 5.36
CA GLN A 42 -12.07 -31.07 6.23
C GLN A 42 -10.76 -31.50 6.90
N SER A 43 -10.88 -32.12 8.09
CA SER A 43 -9.75 -32.59 8.89
C SER A 43 -8.81 -33.53 8.11
N ALA A 44 -9.33 -34.38 7.24
CA ALA A 44 -8.52 -35.27 6.40
C ALA A 44 -7.67 -34.50 5.37
N ALA A 45 -8.19 -33.41 4.81
CA ALA A 45 -7.44 -32.56 3.88
C ALA A 45 -6.31 -31.81 4.61
N ALA A 46 -6.60 -31.24 5.79
CA ALA A 46 -5.59 -30.58 6.61
C ALA A 46 -4.46 -31.56 7.01
N SER A 47 -4.80 -32.80 7.35
CA SER A 47 -3.78 -33.83 7.67
C SER A 47 -2.91 -34.17 6.48
N ARG A 48 -3.48 -34.30 5.27
CA ARG A 48 -2.70 -34.54 4.05
C ARG A 48 -1.77 -33.40 3.70
N ASP A 49 -2.21 -32.14 3.86
CA ASP A 49 -1.38 -30.99 3.59
C ASP A 49 -0.21 -30.87 4.57
N LEU A 50 -0.43 -31.15 5.87
CA LEU A 50 0.65 -31.20 6.88
C LEU A 50 1.65 -32.32 6.58
N ALA A 51 1.16 -33.50 6.17
CA ALA A 51 2.03 -34.62 5.78
C ALA A 51 2.85 -34.29 4.52
N LEU A 52 2.21 -33.70 3.52
CA LEU A 52 2.88 -33.27 2.28
C LEU A 52 3.93 -32.19 2.55
N TYR A 53 3.63 -31.20 3.40
CA TYR A 53 4.63 -30.18 3.78
C TYR A 53 5.86 -30.82 4.44
N LYS A 54 5.64 -31.78 5.36
CA LYS A 54 6.72 -32.52 6.00
C LYS A 54 7.53 -33.37 5.02
N GLU A 55 6.90 -33.91 3.97
CA GLU A 55 7.58 -34.65 2.92
C GLU A 55 8.46 -33.73 2.06
N LEU A 56 7.94 -32.56 1.67
CA LEU A 56 8.64 -31.58 0.84
C LEU A 56 9.77 -30.88 1.60
N ALA A 57 9.64 -30.68 2.90
CA ALA A 57 10.58 -29.97 3.74
C ALA A 57 10.74 -30.66 5.12
N PRO A 58 11.34 -31.84 5.20
CA PRO A 58 11.41 -32.63 6.43
C PRO A 58 12.19 -31.93 7.54
N GLU A 59 13.19 -31.10 7.20
CA GLU A 59 14.00 -30.36 8.18
C GLU A 59 13.29 -29.11 8.75
N ASN A 60 12.18 -28.71 8.13
CA ASN A 60 11.39 -27.54 8.54
C ASN A 60 10.44 -27.85 9.71
N VAL A 61 10.23 -29.14 10.02
CA VAL A 61 9.12 -29.57 10.85
C VAL A 61 9.51 -30.70 11.80
N ASP A 62 9.26 -30.47 13.09
CA ASP A 62 9.27 -31.49 14.12
C ASP A 62 7.85 -31.77 14.62
N TYR A 63 7.47 -33.05 14.81
CA TYR A 63 6.15 -33.41 15.30
C TYR A 63 6.14 -33.75 16.78
N GLU A 64 5.41 -32.98 17.57
CA GLU A 64 5.19 -33.25 18.98
C GLU A 64 3.88 -34.02 19.21
N SER A 65 3.98 -35.27 19.59
CA SER A 65 2.84 -36.17 19.76
C SER A 65 1.92 -35.79 20.91
N ARG A 66 2.47 -35.29 22.02
CA ARG A 66 1.73 -34.93 23.24
C ARG A 66 0.76 -33.79 22.99
N GLY A 67 1.19 -32.73 22.28
CA GLY A 67 0.35 -31.57 21.92
C GLY A 67 -0.33 -31.71 20.56
N LYS A 68 -0.08 -32.79 19.80
CA LYS A 68 -0.55 -32.99 18.43
C LYS A 68 -0.29 -31.79 17.54
N ARG A 69 0.92 -31.23 17.62
CA ARG A 69 1.36 -30.03 16.91
C ARG A 69 2.65 -30.25 16.13
N TYR A 70 2.80 -29.49 15.10
CA TYR A 70 4.01 -29.42 14.30
C TYR A 70 4.80 -28.20 14.75
N LEU A 71 6.06 -28.36 15.11
CA LEU A 71 6.95 -27.32 15.60
C LEU A 71 7.96 -26.93 14.52
N LEU A 72 8.51 -25.72 14.62
CA LEU A 72 9.59 -25.26 13.76
C LEU A 72 10.83 -26.16 13.92
N GLY A 73 11.28 -26.74 12.82
CA GLY A 73 12.49 -27.56 12.77
C GLY A 73 13.78 -26.73 12.91
N ALA A 74 14.80 -27.32 13.53
CA ALA A 74 16.05 -26.63 13.84
C ALA A 74 16.86 -26.18 12.60
N ARG A 75 16.65 -26.82 11.44
CA ARG A 75 17.35 -26.54 10.18
C ARG A 75 16.37 -26.00 9.11
N PHE A 76 15.51 -25.11 9.53
CA PHE A 76 14.48 -24.52 8.67
C PHE A 76 15.08 -23.84 7.44
N SER A 77 14.56 -24.22 6.27
CA SER A 77 14.86 -23.57 4.98
C SER A 77 13.57 -23.32 4.23
N PRO A 78 13.21 -22.03 3.92
CA PRO A 78 11.91 -21.72 3.36
C PRO A 78 11.71 -22.31 1.96
N LEU A 79 10.53 -22.92 1.72
CA LEU A 79 10.08 -23.33 0.40
C LEU A 79 9.51 -22.15 -0.41
N PHE A 80 8.97 -21.15 0.30
CA PHE A 80 8.29 -20.00 -0.31
C PHE A 80 9.06 -18.71 -0.02
N ALA A 81 9.42 -17.97 -1.08
CA ALA A 81 9.91 -16.61 -0.95
C ALA A 81 8.72 -15.68 -0.65
N VAL A 82 8.72 -15.05 0.52
CA VAL A 82 7.65 -14.16 0.96
C VAL A 82 8.26 -12.82 1.39
N PRO A 83 7.84 -11.69 0.77
CA PRO A 83 8.28 -10.36 1.20
C PRO A 83 7.85 -10.05 2.64
N SER A 84 8.69 -9.35 3.40
CA SER A 84 8.40 -8.95 4.79
C SER A 84 7.09 -8.18 4.93
N ALA A 85 6.78 -7.30 3.98
CA ALA A 85 5.50 -6.56 3.94
C ALA A 85 4.28 -7.49 3.90
N GLN A 86 4.36 -8.59 3.12
CA GLN A 86 3.28 -9.59 3.06
C GLN A 86 3.15 -10.37 4.37
N VAL A 87 4.28 -10.68 5.03
CA VAL A 87 4.28 -11.35 6.34
C VAL A 87 3.66 -10.43 7.40
N LEU A 88 4.07 -9.17 7.44
CA LEU A 88 3.50 -8.19 8.37
C LEU A 88 2.01 -8.00 8.13
N SER A 89 1.58 -7.87 6.87
CA SER A 89 0.16 -7.83 6.52
C SER A 89 -0.57 -9.06 7.04
N TRP A 90 -0.04 -10.26 6.81
CA TRP A 90 -0.65 -11.50 7.27
C TRP A 90 -0.75 -11.59 8.81
N LEU A 91 0.29 -11.16 9.53
CA LEU A 91 0.28 -11.12 11.01
C LEU A 91 -0.76 -10.13 11.56
N THR A 92 -1.08 -9.08 10.78
CA THR A 92 -1.97 -7.98 11.15
C THR A 92 -3.34 -8.05 10.48
N GLU A 93 -3.57 -8.98 9.55
CA GLU A 93 -4.81 -9.09 8.74
C GLU A 93 -6.09 -9.18 9.59
N GLN A 94 -5.98 -9.64 10.83
CA GLN A 94 -7.11 -9.73 11.76
C GLN A 94 -7.40 -8.40 12.48
N LEU A 95 -6.57 -7.38 12.27
CA LEU A 95 -6.72 -6.05 12.86
C LEU A 95 -7.35 -5.01 11.91
N GLY A 96 -7.69 -5.43 10.69
CA GLY A 96 -8.19 -4.54 9.62
C GLY A 96 -9.56 -3.94 9.87
N ASP A 97 -10.31 -4.40 10.87
CA ASP A 97 -11.60 -3.81 11.21
C ASP A 97 -11.85 -3.92 12.72
N ALA A 98 -11.72 -2.79 13.43
CA ALA A 98 -12.04 -2.67 14.86
C ALA A 98 -13.53 -2.96 15.16
N THR A 99 -14.33 -3.26 14.12
CA THR A 99 -15.77 -3.57 14.21
C THR A 99 -16.11 -5.05 14.02
N ALA A 100 -15.14 -5.90 13.61
CA ALA A 100 -15.38 -7.33 13.52
C ALA A 100 -15.05 -8.01 14.86
N PRO A 101 -16.05 -8.47 15.62
CA PRO A 101 -15.79 -9.33 16.76
C PRO A 101 -15.38 -10.70 16.26
N SER A 102 -14.20 -11.17 16.65
CA SER A 102 -13.77 -12.54 16.50
C SER A 102 -12.88 -12.93 15.32
N SER A 103 -11.64 -12.54 15.40
CA SER A 103 -10.58 -13.54 15.24
C SER A 103 -9.47 -13.11 16.18
N GLU A 104 -9.06 -13.97 17.08
CA GLU A 104 -7.91 -13.71 17.95
C GLU A 104 -6.73 -13.34 17.06
N ALA A 105 -6.23 -12.11 17.22
CA ALA A 105 -5.01 -11.68 16.54
C ALA A 105 -3.93 -12.73 16.82
N LEU A 106 -3.23 -13.18 15.79
CA LEU A 106 -2.17 -14.18 15.93
C LEU A 106 -1.08 -13.71 16.91
N LEU A 107 -0.84 -12.41 16.93
CA LEU A 107 0.07 -11.73 17.85
C LEU A 107 -0.56 -10.42 18.31
N PRO A 108 -0.28 -9.93 19.54
CA PRO A 108 -0.65 -8.58 19.94
C PRO A 108 -0.03 -7.56 18.99
N CYS A 109 -0.88 -6.81 18.29
CA CYS A 109 -0.46 -5.78 17.35
C CYS A 109 -1.43 -4.61 17.43
N LEU A 110 -0.89 -3.38 17.38
CA LEU A 110 -1.69 -2.16 17.34
C LEU A 110 -1.32 -1.37 16.09
N MET A 111 -2.32 -0.98 15.32
CA MET A 111 -2.16 -0.11 14.16
C MET A 111 -2.98 1.16 14.37
N PRO A 112 -2.43 2.35 14.04
CA PRO A 112 -3.22 3.56 14.06
C PRO A 112 -4.40 3.42 13.10
N SER A 113 -5.62 3.67 13.60
CA SER A 113 -6.80 3.70 12.74
C SER A 113 -6.74 4.88 11.77
N ARG A 114 -7.31 4.70 10.59
CA ARG A 114 -7.50 5.84 9.68
C ARG A 114 -8.59 6.74 10.24
N LEU A 115 -8.34 8.04 10.25
CA LEU A 115 -9.32 9.03 10.72
C LEU A 115 -10.40 9.35 9.67
N SER A 116 -10.21 8.93 8.43
CA SER A 116 -11.06 9.32 7.29
C SER A 116 -11.49 8.08 6.53
N HIS A 117 -12.79 7.79 6.56
CA HIS A 117 -13.41 6.66 5.88
C HIS A 117 -14.47 7.18 4.89
N PRO A 118 -14.36 6.89 3.58
CA PRO A 118 -15.42 7.23 2.64
C PRO A 118 -16.66 6.38 2.88
N GLY A 119 -17.84 6.95 2.64
CA GLY A 119 -19.08 6.18 2.67
C GLY A 119 -19.07 5.10 1.59
N LEU A 120 -19.58 3.90 1.92
CA LEU A 120 -19.54 2.74 1.03
C LEU A 120 -20.27 2.99 -0.29
N ASP A 121 -21.40 3.70 -0.29
CA ASP A 121 -22.17 4.00 -1.49
C ASP A 121 -21.40 4.95 -2.43
N THR A 122 -20.75 5.97 -1.85
CA THR A 122 -19.86 6.88 -2.60
C THR A 122 -18.70 6.13 -3.21
N LEU A 123 -18.01 5.29 -2.40
CA LEU A 123 -16.89 4.48 -2.86
C LEU A 123 -17.34 3.54 -4.00
N ALA A 124 -18.45 2.82 -3.83
CA ALA A 124 -18.99 1.91 -4.83
C ALA A 124 -19.37 2.62 -6.14
N CYS A 125 -19.96 3.81 -6.06
CA CYS A 125 -20.28 4.61 -7.26
C CYS A 125 -19.00 5.03 -8.00
N ILE A 126 -18.00 5.56 -7.28
CA ILE A 126 -16.72 6.01 -7.84
C ILE A 126 -15.96 4.83 -8.48
N THR A 127 -15.85 3.69 -7.78
CA THR A 127 -15.11 2.54 -8.30
C THR A 127 -15.76 1.91 -9.53
N ARG A 128 -17.10 1.87 -9.58
CA ARG A 128 -17.82 1.46 -10.80
C ARG A 128 -17.57 2.42 -11.95
N ALA A 129 -17.60 3.73 -11.69
CA ALA A 129 -17.34 4.72 -12.73
C ALA A 129 -15.91 4.62 -13.28
N ILE A 130 -14.91 4.39 -12.42
CA ILE A 130 -13.52 4.13 -12.85
C ILE A 130 -13.47 2.88 -13.74
N HIS A 131 -14.07 1.77 -13.27
CA HIS A 131 -14.03 0.50 -13.99
C HIS A 131 -14.73 0.56 -15.35
N MET A 132 -15.83 1.28 -15.43
CA MET A 132 -16.66 1.39 -16.63
C MET A 132 -16.33 2.61 -17.51
N GLY A 133 -15.37 3.47 -17.11
CA GLY A 133 -15.00 4.68 -17.84
C GLY A 133 -16.11 5.73 -17.89
N GLN A 134 -16.95 5.83 -16.86
CA GLN A 134 -18.11 6.69 -16.83
C GLN A 134 -17.82 8.08 -16.28
N VAL A 135 -18.51 9.08 -16.83
CA VAL A 135 -18.54 10.44 -16.28
C VAL A 135 -19.46 10.48 -15.06
N LEU A 136 -19.06 11.19 -14.03
CA LEU A 136 -19.85 11.41 -12.82
C LEU A 136 -20.20 12.89 -12.64
N SER A 137 -21.43 13.18 -12.26
CA SER A 137 -21.80 14.41 -11.58
C SER A 137 -21.64 14.21 -10.07
N ILE A 138 -20.99 15.16 -9.38
CA ILE A 138 -20.76 15.14 -7.94
C ILE A 138 -21.02 16.51 -7.34
N ASP A 139 -21.42 16.55 -6.08
CA ASP A 139 -21.28 17.74 -5.23
C ASP A 139 -19.98 17.59 -4.43
N TYR A 140 -19.07 18.54 -4.56
CA TYR A 140 -17.76 18.50 -3.89
C TYR A 140 -17.59 19.63 -2.88
N HIS A 141 -17.16 19.28 -1.66
CA HIS A 141 -16.95 20.22 -0.55
C HIS A 141 -15.45 20.53 -0.39
N SER A 142 -15.03 21.68 -0.95
CA SER A 142 -13.65 22.16 -0.82
C SER A 142 -13.47 22.99 0.45
N VAL A 143 -12.30 22.83 1.12
CA VAL A 143 -11.97 23.65 2.29
C VAL A 143 -11.80 25.11 1.94
N SER A 144 -11.32 25.42 0.73
CA SER A 144 -11.04 26.79 0.29
C SER A 144 -12.20 27.48 -0.41
N SER A 145 -13.04 26.74 -1.17
CA SER A 145 -14.08 27.31 -2.03
C SER A 145 -15.51 26.86 -1.69
N GLY A 146 -15.66 26.06 -0.61
CA GLY A 146 -16.98 25.56 -0.20
C GLY A 146 -17.54 24.49 -1.14
N GLU A 147 -18.87 24.40 -1.19
CA GLU A 147 -19.60 23.42 -2.00
C GLU A 147 -19.68 23.86 -3.46
N SER A 148 -19.53 22.92 -4.36
CA SER A 148 -19.69 23.14 -5.80
C SER A 148 -20.05 21.84 -6.51
N SER A 149 -21.00 21.91 -7.44
CA SER A 149 -21.29 20.82 -8.36
C SER A 149 -20.20 20.71 -9.44
N ARG A 150 -19.83 19.49 -9.78
CA ARG A 150 -18.78 19.18 -10.74
C ARG A 150 -19.14 17.98 -11.60
N GLU A 151 -18.65 17.99 -12.82
CA GLU A 151 -18.60 16.82 -13.68
C GLU A 151 -17.14 16.35 -13.73
N ILE A 152 -16.91 15.09 -13.38
CA ILE A 152 -15.58 14.51 -13.33
C ILE A 152 -15.51 13.21 -14.14
N VAL A 153 -14.36 12.95 -14.72
CA VAL A 153 -14.02 11.67 -15.36
C VAL A 153 -13.00 10.96 -14.48
N PRO A 154 -13.46 10.10 -13.54
CA PRO A 154 -12.57 9.44 -12.59
C PRO A 154 -11.84 8.27 -13.25
N PHE A 155 -10.56 8.04 -12.89
CA PHE A 155 -9.79 6.93 -13.46
C PHE A 155 -8.87 6.21 -12.50
N ALA A 156 -8.56 6.75 -11.31
CA ALA A 156 -7.71 6.08 -10.34
C ALA A 156 -8.06 6.45 -8.90
N LEU A 157 -7.83 5.51 -7.97
CA LEU A 157 -7.82 5.78 -6.53
C LEU A 157 -6.39 6.06 -6.06
N LEU A 158 -6.23 7.03 -5.18
CA LEU A 158 -4.95 7.40 -4.56
C LEU A 158 -5.06 7.27 -3.04
N ASP A 159 -4.19 6.45 -2.45
CA ASP A 159 -4.00 6.40 -1.02
C ASP A 159 -2.82 7.29 -0.61
N THR A 160 -3.10 8.43 0.00
CA THR A 160 -2.06 9.34 0.50
C THR A 160 -1.55 8.96 1.90
N GLY A 161 -2.04 7.84 2.45
CA GLY A 161 -1.77 7.41 3.82
C GLY A 161 -2.62 8.11 4.87
N LEU A 162 -3.11 9.32 4.61
CA LEU A 162 -4.02 10.07 5.47
C LEU A 162 -5.47 9.97 5.00
N ARG A 163 -5.69 10.01 3.69
CA ARG A 163 -7.03 10.02 3.06
C ARG A 163 -6.99 9.33 1.72
N TRP A 164 -8.13 8.79 1.33
CA TRP A 164 -8.35 8.32 -0.02
C TRP A 164 -8.80 9.45 -0.93
N HIS A 165 -8.25 9.49 -2.12
CA HIS A 165 -8.61 10.42 -3.18
C HIS A 165 -9.02 9.64 -4.43
N VAL A 166 -9.82 10.26 -5.27
CA VAL A 166 -10.00 9.87 -6.66
C VAL A 166 -9.31 10.89 -7.55
N ARG A 167 -8.45 10.41 -8.47
CA ARG A 167 -7.90 11.25 -9.53
C ARG A 167 -8.83 11.23 -10.70
N ALA A 168 -9.16 12.42 -11.22
CA ALA A 168 -10.13 12.60 -12.24
C ALA A 168 -9.81 13.84 -13.09
N PHE A 169 -10.29 13.87 -14.32
CA PHE A 169 -10.40 15.12 -15.07
C PHE A 169 -11.62 15.89 -14.56
N ASP A 170 -11.43 17.14 -14.19
CA ASP A 170 -12.49 18.05 -13.74
C ASP A 170 -12.95 18.93 -14.92
N ARG A 171 -14.12 18.68 -15.43
CA ARG A 171 -14.68 19.44 -16.54
C ARG A 171 -14.91 20.92 -16.23
N LYS A 172 -15.09 21.28 -14.95
CA LYS A 172 -15.26 22.67 -14.54
C LYS A 172 -13.96 23.46 -14.66
N SER A 173 -12.83 22.89 -14.24
CA SER A 173 -11.52 23.54 -14.31
C SER A 173 -10.71 23.16 -15.55
N GLN A 174 -11.17 22.20 -16.35
CA GLN A 174 -10.47 21.64 -17.53
C GLN A 174 -9.08 21.13 -17.21
N THR A 175 -8.90 20.54 -16.01
CA THR A 175 -7.62 20.00 -15.53
C THR A 175 -7.81 18.70 -14.78
N PHE A 176 -6.75 17.88 -14.68
CA PHE A 176 -6.72 16.71 -13.82
C PHE A 176 -6.52 17.12 -12.36
N ARG A 177 -7.30 16.55 -11.46
CA ARG A 177 -7.29 16.86 -10.03
C ARG A 177 -7.50 15.64 -9.16
N ASP A 178 -7.11 15.79 -7.90
CA ASP A 178 -7.36 14.82 -6.84
C ASP A 178 -8.54 15.28 -5.96
N PHE A 179 -9.59 14.48 -5.89
CA PHE A 179 -10.76 14.75 -5.07
C PHE A 179 -10.76 13.83 -3.84
N VAL A 180 -10.83 14.40 -2.65
CA VAL A 180 -10.92 13.63 -1.39
C VAL A 180 -12.26 12.90 -1.35
N LEU A 181 -12.27 11.57 -1.23
CA LEU A 181 -13.49 10.76 -1.31
C LEU A 181 -14.54 11.15 -0.26
N THR A 182 -14.13 11.46 0.97
CA THR A 182 -15.05 11.88 2.05
C THR A 182 -15.67 13.26 1.84
N ARG A 183 -15.24 13.99 0.82
CA ARG A 183 -15.78 15.32 0.45
C ARG A 183 -16.67 15.28 -0.77
N ILE A 184 -16.91 14.09 -1.31
CA ILE A 184 -17.81 13.86 -2.44
C ILE A 184 -19.17 13.47 -1.88
N SER A 185 -20.21 14.16 -2.29
CA SER A 185 -21.59 13.80 -2.03
C SER A 185 -22.36 13.65 -3.33
N LYS A 186 -23.46 12.88 -3.30
CA LYS A 186 -24.39 12.63 -4.41
C LYS A 186 -23.71 12.23 -5.73
N PRO A 187 -22.74 11.30 -5.75
CA PRO A 187 -22.13 10.88 -7.01
C PRO A 187 -23.20 10.19 -7.88
N THR A 188 -23.38 10.69 -9.10
CA THR A 188 -24.39 10.17 -10.03
C THR A 188 -23.76 9.96 -11.41
N PRO A 189 -23.84 8.75 -11.98
CA PRO A 189 -23.37 8.50 -13.35
C PRO A 189 -24.18 9.30 -14.39
N LYS A 190 -23.49 9.90 -15.35
CA LYS A 190 -24.10 10.55 -16.50
C LYS A 190 -24.22 9.55 -17.63
N LEU A 191 -25.40 8.96 -17.76
CA LEU A 191 -25.67 7.96 -18.79
C LEU A 191 -25.60 8.59 -20.19
N GLY A 192 -24.90 7.92 -21.11
CA GLY A 192 -24.72 8.38 -22.49
C GLY A 192 -23.68 9.50 -22.66
N ASP A 193 -23.02 9.94 -21.59
CA ASP A 193 -21.93 10.91 -21.63
C ASP A 193 -20.59 10.16 -21.54
N GLU A 194 -19.84 10.15 -22.63
CA GLU A 194 -18.55 9.46 -22.70
C GLU A 194 -17.40 10.43 -22.47
N ALA A 195 -16.30 9.88 -21.88
CA ALA A 195 -15.07 10.63 -21.69
C ALA A 195 -14.42 10.97 -23.03
N ALA A 196 -14.19 12.26 -23.28
CA ALA A 196 -13.46 12.73 -24.45
C ALA A 196 -11.98 12.30 -24.37
N ARG A 197 -11.28 12.31 -25.50
CA ARG A 197 -9.87 11.86 -25.56
C ARG A 197 -8.97 12.64 -24.61
N HIS A 198 -9.15 13.95 -24.46
CA HIS A 198 -8.33 14.81 -23.61
C HIS A 198 -8.62 14.64 -22.11
N GLU A 199 -9.74 13.98 -21.75
CA GLU A 199 -10.15 13.71 -20.36
C GLU A 199 -9.59 12.38 -19.84
N ARG A 200 -8.92 11.59 -20.69
CA ARG A 200 -8.44 10.25 -20.37
C ARG A 200 -7.10 10.27 -19.65
N PRO A 201 -6.78 9.25 -18.84
CA PRO A 201 -5.58 9.20 -18.00
C PRO A 201 -4.26 9.31 -18.77
N GLU A 202 -4.23 8.93 -20.06
CA GLU A 202 -3.06 9.04 -20.93
C GLU A 202 -2.67 10.50 -21.20
N GLN A 203 -3.60 11.44 -21.04
CA GLN A 203 -3.38 12.88 -21.21
C GLN A 203 -2.96 13.58 -19.91
N ASP A 204 -3.03 12.87 -18.79
CA ASP A 204 -2.58 13.38 -17.50
C ASP A 204 -1.07 13.27 -17.35
N VAL A 205 -0.37 14.36 -17.59
CA VAL A 205 1.10 14.42 -17.47
C VAL A 205 1.56 14.05 -16.06
N GLN A 206 0.82 14.43 -15.02
CA GLN A 206 1.18 14.10 -13.63
C GLN A 206 0.98 12.61 -13.33
N TRP A 207 0.05 11.96 -14.00
CA TRP A 207 -0.18 10.52 -13.85
C TRP A 207 0.77 9.67 -14.68
N THR A 208 1.07 10.07 -15.92
CA THR A 208 1.93 9.31 -16.83
C THR A 208 3.41 9.48 -16.54
N ARG A 209 3.81 10.66 -16.05
CA ARG A 209 5.20 10.95 -15.68
C ARG A 209 5.62 10.16 -14.44
N ILE A 210 6.74 9.44 -14.56
CA ILE A 210 7.45 8.84 -13.42
C ILE A 210 8.59 9.76 -13.02
N VAL A 211 8.67 10.10 -11.74
CA VAL A 211 9.81 10.79 -11.14
C VAL A 211 10.69 9.78 -10.42
N GLU A 212 12.00 9.95 -10.57
CA GLU A 212 13.01 9.17 -9.88
C GLU A 212 13.54 10.01 -8.72
N LEU A 213 13.46 9.46 -7.51
CA LEU A 213 13.82 10.15 -6.28
C LEU A 213 15.00 9.42 -5.63
N ASP A 214 16.09 10.13 -5.43
CA ASP A 214 17.25 9.67 -4.67
C ASP A 214 17.16 10.22 -3.25
N LEU A 215 16.78 9.36 -2.30
CA LEU A 215 16.71 9.69 -0.88
C LEU A 215 17.99 9.18 -0.18
N VAL A 216 18.56 10.05 0.65
CA VAL A 216 19.75 9.74 1.45
C VAL A 216 19.45 9.99 2.92
N PRO A 217 20.25 9.44 3.86
CA PRO A 217 20.16 9.86 5.26
C PRO A 217 20.25 11.36 5.38
N HIS A 218 19.42 11.97 6.23
CA HIS A 218 19.48 13.42 6.42
C HIS A 218 20.89 13.84 6.91
N PRO A 219 21.55 14.82 6.28
CA PRO A 219 22.96 15.15 6.56
C PRO A 219 23.25 15.51 8.01
N ASP A 220 22.26 16.03 8.75
CA ASP A 220 22.44 16.43 10.15
C ASP A 220 22.26 15.30 11.16
N GLN A 221 22.09 14.06 10.71
CA GLN A 221 22.02 12.91 11.61
C GLN A 221 23.39 12.56 12.16
N PRO A 222 23.53 12.40 13.49
CA PRO A 222 24.79 11.98 14.09
C PRO A 222 25.18 10.52 13.74
N HIS A 223 24.18 9.70 13.39
CA HIS A 223 24.33 8.27 13.11
C HIS A 223 23.58 7.88 11.82
N PRO A 224 24.08 8.27 10.63
CA PRO A 224 23.45 7.94 9.36
C PRO A 224 23.39 6.44 9.05
N GLU A 225 24.32 5.64 9.66
CA GLU A 225 24.33 4.19 9.56
C GLU A 225 23.04 3.53 10.07
N VAL A 226 22.37 4.13 11.06
CA VAL A 226 21.07 3.64 11.56
C VAL A 226 20.00 3.77 10.49
N THR A 227 20.00 4.87 9.75
CA THR A 227 19.05 5.08 8.64
C THR A 227 19.31 4.08 7.50
N HIS A 228 20.56 3.68 7.26
CA HIS A 228 20.88 2.59 6.31
C HIS A 228 20.36 1.23 6.77
N MET A 229 20.23 1.00 8.08
CA MET A 229 19.62 -0.24 8.62
C MET A 229 18.09 -0.24 8.47
N ASP A 230 17.45 0.95 8.61
CA ASP A 230 16.00 1.10 8.50
C ASP A 230 15.51 0.94 7.05
N TYR A 231 16.34 1.29 6.08
CA TYR A 231 16.00 1.29 4.66
C TYR A 231 17.06 0.53 3.85
N GLU A 232 16.61 -0.26 2.88
CA GLU A 232 17.54 -0.87 1.93
C GLU A 232 18.13 0.20 1.00
N MET A 233 19.36 0.66 1.29
CA MET A 233 20.05 1.75 0.59
C MET A 233 21.36 1.25 -0.08
N PRO A 234 21.29 0.52 -1.19
CA PRO A 234 22.49 0.10 -1.91
C PRO A 234 23.31 1.32 -2.35
N GLY A 235 24.59 1.37 -1.94
CA GLY A 235 25.45 2.53 -2.21
C GLY A 235 25.05 3.80 -1.45
N GLY A 236 24.31 3.66 -0.34
CA GLY A 236 23.92 4.78 0.52
C GLY A 236 22.74 5.59 0.01
N VAL A 237 22.00 5.10 -1.00
CA VAL A 237 20.88 5.81 -1.63
C VAL A 237 19.67 4.90 -1.77
N LEU A 238 18.53 5.36 -1.27
CA LEU A 238 17.22 4.75 -1.52
C LEU A 238 16.64 5.36 -2.81
N ARG A 239 16.61 4.56 -3.88
CA ARG A 239 16.08 5.00 -5.18
C ARG A 239 14.63 4.58 -5.33
N LEU A 240 13.76 5.55 -5.55
CA LEU A 240 12.32 5.33 -5.69
C LEU A 240 11.83 5.87 -7.03
N LYS A 241 10.85 5.16 -7.62
CA LYS A 241 10.15 5.60 -8.83
C LYS A 241 8.68 5.77 -8.49
N LEU A 242 8.18 6.98 -8.62
CA LEU A 242 6.79 7.32 -8.29
C LEU A 242 6.14 8.09 -9.44
N ARG A 243 4.81 7.96 -9.57
CA ARG A 243 4.05 8.89 -10.43
C ARG A 243 4.16 10.31 -9.85
N ALA A 244 4.34 11.31 -10.72
CA ALA A 244 4.42 12.71 -10.30
C ALA A 244 3.20 13.12 -9.45
N ALA A 245 2.00 12.66 -9.81
CA ALA A 245 0.78 12.87 -9.04
C ALA A 245 0.88 12.42 -7.57
N MET A 246 1.72 11.41 -7.25
CA MET A 246 1.86 10.85 -5.90
C MET A 246 3.08 11.36 -5.14
N ALA A 247 4.06 11.95 -5.83
CA ALA A 247 5.37 12.23 -5.24
C ALA A 247 5.29 13.12 -4.00
N GLY A 248 4.59 14.24 -4.05
CA GLY A 248 4.46 15.15 -2.92
C GLY A 248 3.72 14.54 -1.72
N TYR A 249 2.69 13.73 -1.97
CA TYR A 249 1.99 13.01 -0.91
C TYR A 249 2.90 11.99 -0.21
N ALA A 250 3.66 11.22 -0.98
CA ALA A 250 4.58 10.21 -0.46
C ALA A 250 5.70 10.87 0.38
N LEU A 251 6.35 11.90 -0.16
CA LEU A 251 7.41 12.63 0.54
C LEU A 251 6.91 13.26 1.84
N ARG A 252 5.69 13.80 1.85
CA ARG A 252 5.04 14.29 3.07
C ARG A 252 4.77 13.18 4.06
N LYS A 253 4.23 12.04 3.61
CA LYS A 253 3.94 10.89 4.48
C LYS A 253 5.20 10.34 5.14
N TRP A 254 6.32 10.35 4.43
CA TRP A 254 7.60 9.83 4.91
C TRP A 254 8.45 10.88 5.64
N ASN A 255 7.95 12.10 5.79
CA ASN A 255 8.67 13.23 6.37
C ASN A 255 10.06 13.42 5.75
N VAL A 256 10.14 13.38 4.41
CA VAL A 256 11.39 13.63 3.70
C VAL A 256 11.65 15.13 3.64
N ASP A 257 12.82 15.57 4.08
CA ASP A 257 13.25 16.95 3.82
C ASP A 257 13.54 17.12 2.33
N CYS A 258 12.79 17.97 1.67
CA CYS A 258 12.92 18.31 0.25
C CYS A 258 13.48 19.72 0.02
N SER A 259 14.01 20.33 1.06
CA SER A 259 14.68 21.63 0.92
C SER A 259 16.03 21.49 0.20
N PRO A 260 16.43 22.48 -0.62
CA PRO A 260 17.71 22.45 -1.35
C PRO A 260 18.95 22.31 -0.46
N GLY A 261 18.87 22.78 0.79
CA GLY A 261 19.99 22.82 1.73
C GLY A 261 19.74 21.98 3.00
N HIS A 262 18.94 20.90 2.92
CA HIS A 262 18.59 20.06 4.08
C HIS A 262 18.29 20.90 5.35
N SER A 263 17.43 21.90 5.19
CA SER A 263 17.23 22.95 6.20
C SER A 263 16.21 22.59 7.29
N LEU A 264 15.39 21.55 7.10
CA LEU A 264 14.44 21.14 8.10
C LEU A 264 15.14 20.45 9.27
N ARG A 265 14.64 20.69 10.47
CA ARG A 265 15.18 20.16 11.72
C ARG A 265 14.07 19.41 12.46
N GLY A 266 14.44 18.31 13.09
CA GLY A 266 13.54 17.48 13.87
C GLY A 266 13.85 16.00 13.70
N PRO A 267 13.54 15.18 14.72
CA PRO A 267 13.82 13.74 14.69
C PRO A 267 12.99 12.99 13.64
N GLU A 268 11.91 13.60 13.14
CA GLU A 268 11.05 13.04 12.09
C GLU A 268 11.70 13.08 10.69
N TYR A 269 12.66 13.99 10.45
CA TYR A 269 13.34 14.10 9.16
C TYR A 269 14.56 13.16 9.10
N ARG A 270 14.29 11.88 8.83
CA ARG A 270 15.33 10.86 8.72
C ARG A 270 15.96 10.81 7.33
N LEU A 271 15.25 11.28 6.32
CA LEU A 271 15.61 11.24 4.92
C LEU A 271 15.63 12.65 4.32
N TRP A 272 16.56 12.84 3.39
CA TRP A 272 16.66 14.05 2.57
C TRP A 272 16.61 13.70 1.09
N LEU A 273 15.87 14.48 0.32
CA LEU A 273 15.83 14.39 -1.14
C LEU A 273 17.08 15.06 -1.71
N LYS A 274 18.03 14.27 -2.20
CA LYS A 274 19.34 14.73 -2.67
C LYS A 274 19.24 15.73 -3.81
N ASP A 275 18.33 15.50 -4.75
CA ASP A 275 18.04 16.40 -5.88
C ASP A 275 16.59 16.87 -5.85
N HIS A 276 16.36 18.07 -5.33
CA HIS A 276 15.02 18.67 -5.29
C HIS A 276 14.47 19.02 -6.67
N LEU A 277 15.35 19.14 -7.72
CA LEU A 277 14.93 19.42 -9.10
C LEU A 277 14.19 18.23 -9.73
N ALA A 278 14.33 17.02 -9.17
CA ALA A 278 13.51 15.88 -9.56
C ALA A 278 12.00 16.16 -9.45
N LEU A 279 11.62 17.11 -8.58
CA LEU A 279 10.23 17.55 -8.38
C LEU A 279 9.83 18.76 -9.25
N TYR A 280 10.70 19.19 -10.18
CA TYR A 280 10.34 20.30 -11.07
C TYR A 280 9.08 19.96 -11.88
N SER A 281 8.13 20.90 -11.96
CA SER A 281 6.81 20.71 -12.58
C SER A 281 5.95 19.57 -12.01
N VAL A 282 6.23 19.11 -10.79
CA VAL A 282 5.35 18.20 -10.04
C VAL A 282 4.36 19.04 -9.25
N GLU A 283 3.07 18.93 -9.59
CA GLU A 283 2.00 19.73 -8.95
C GLU A 283 1.90 19.47 -7.44
N THR A 284 2.06 18.22 -7.03
CA THR A 284 2.00 17.82 -5.62
C THR A 284 3.27 18.17 -4.83
N ALA A 285 4.33 18.66 -5.48
CA ALA A 285 5.58 19.03 -4.80
C ALA A 285 5.39 20.08 -3.70
N VAL A 286 4.38 20.94 -3.82
CA VAL A 286 3.99 21.92 -2.79
C VAL A 286 3.63 21.28 -1.44
N LEU A 287 3.34 19.98 -1.42
CA LEU A 287 3.04 19.22 -0.22
C LEU A 287 4.31 18.63 0.42
N ALA A 288 5.40 18.53 -0.33
CA ALA A 288 6.66 17.94 0.15
C ALA A 288 7.32 18.90 1.16
N PRO A 289 7.75 18.41 2.33
CA PRO A 289 8.33 19.25 3.38
C PRO A 289 9.57 19.99 2.87
N GLY A 290 9.63 21.31 3.10
CA GLY A 290 10.77 22.13 2.72
C GLY A 290 10.96 22.39 1.22
N TYR A 291 10.11 21.83 0.36
CA TYR A 291 10.19 22.11 -1.08
C TYR A 291 9.89 23.58 -1.35
N PRO A 292 10.74 24.29 -2.10
CA PRO A 292 10.53 25.70 -2.39
C PRO A 292 9.24 25.90 -3.20
N SER A 293 8.19 26.42 -2.55
CA SER A 293 7.01 26.83 -3.27
C SER A 293 7.35 28.10 -4.04
N ASN A 294 7.43 28.03 -5.37
CA ASN A 294 7.44 29.23 -6.22
C ASN A 294 6.10 29.98 -6.03
N LYS A 295 5.99 30.76 -4.96
CA LYS A 295 4.97 31.82 -4.82
C LYS A 295 5.38 33.05 -5.64
N GLY A 296 5.82 32.85 -6.87
CA GLY A 296 6.34 33.95 -7.66
C GLY A 296 6.24 33.71 -9.16
N CYS A 297 5.07 33.35 -9.67
CA CYS A 297 4.66 33.57 -11.07
C CYS A 297 3.14 33.35 -11.18
N ALA A 298 2.41 34.27 -10.58
CA ALA A 298 1.00 34.52 -10.89
C ALA A 298 0.85 36.05 -10.89
N THR A 299 1.27 36.65 -11.97
CA THR A 299 0.77 37.96 -12.44
C THR A 299 -0.13 37.71 -13.61
#